data_b31de5f3bceb1f9e1f12446b5e100ffa
#
_entry.id   b31de5f3bceb1f9e1f12446b5e100ffa
#
_cell.length_a   1.000
_cell.length_b   1.000
_cell.length_c   1.000
_cell.angle_alpha   90.00
_cell.angle_beta   90.00
_cell.angle_gamma   90.00
#
_symmetry.space_group_name_H-M   'P 1'
#
loop_
_entity.id
_entity.type
_entity.pdbx_description
1 polymer ?
#
loop_
_entity_poly.entity_id
_entity_poly.type
_entity_poly.pdbx_seq_one_letter_code
_entity_poly.pdbx_strand_id
1 'polypeptide(L)'
;MTVKFSGCLRMTKLFNTPFETSLRVLLTLRVFGENMTLDKIAAVDFMTIYALNFGISSYNLNGNNGFSFSEAASKRALVGKSIRQLVLDRLISATQNRSGFTYEITAQGAQVCDELTSDYTDEYVAMSQAVYKHLEGKSEIAKLRA
;
A
#
# COMPACT_ATOMS: atom_id res chain seq x y z
N MET A 1 9.41 18.51 8.16
CA MET A 1 8.90 17.61 7.13
C MET A 1 7.53 17.00 7.44
N THR A 2 7.34 16.54 8.63
CA THR A 2 6.09 15.93 9.07
C THR A 2 4.90 16.87 8.97
N VAL A 3 5.10 18.15 9.22
CA VAL A 3 4.04 19.15 9.18
C VAL A 3 3.34 19.18 7.82
N LYS A 4 4.08 18.91 6.75
CA LYS A 4 3.52 18.94 5.40
C LYS A 4 2.56 17.80 5.13
N PHE A 5 2.73 16.68 5.82
CA PHE A 5 1.84 15.52 5.62
C PHE A 5 0.43 15.82 6.08
N SER A 6 0.26 16.41 7.25
CA SER A 6 -1.07 16.68 7.76
C SER A 6 -1.83 17.69 6.89
N GLY A 7 -1.14 18.65 6.30
CA GLY A 7 -1.75 19.58 5.37
C GLY A 7 -2.29 18.90 4.12
N CYS A 8 -1.53 17.95 3.58
CA CYS A 8 -1.92 17.23 2.36
C CYS A 8 -3.06 16.26 2.61
N LEU A 9 -3.14 15.69 3.80
CA LEU A 9 -4.15 14.68 4.11
C LEU A 9 -5.58 15.20 4.13
N ARG A 10 -5.75 16.51 4.16
CA ARG A 10 -7.09 17.11 4.09
C ARG A 10 -7.65 17.14 2.66
N MET A 11 -6.83 16.81 1.68
CA MET A 11 -7.19 16.93 0.27
C MET A 11 -7.53 15.55 -0.30
N THR A 12 -8.74 15.10 -0.02
CA THR A 12 -9.18 13.75 -0.41
C THR A 12 -9.13 13.50 -1.92
N LYS A 13 -9.17 14.54 -2.73
CA LYS A 13 -9.09 14.39 -4.18
C LYS A 13 -7.69 14.08 -4.69
N LEU A 14 -6.70 13.93 -3.82
CA LEU A 14 -5.34 13.61 -4.19
C LEU A 14 -5.02 12.12 -4.08
N PHE A 15 -6.01 11.26 -4.22
CA PHE A 15 -5.87 9.82 -4.00
C PHE A 15 -4.78 9.17 -4.84
N ASN A 16 -4.51 9.64 -6.04
CA ASN A 16 -3.58 9.02 -6.97
C ASN A 16 -2.38 9.91 -7.28
N THR A 17 -2.06 10.84 -6.40
CA THR A 17 -0.82 11.61 -6.55
C THR A 17 0.35 10.79 -6.05
N PRO A 18 1.59 11.10 -6.48
CA PRO A 18 2.77 10.43 -5.95
C PRO A 18 2.87 10.54 -4.43
N PHE A 19 2.49 11.67 -3.87
CA PHE A 19 2.51 11.87 -2.42
C PHE A 19 1.57 10.89 -1.71
N GLU A 20 0.34 10.83 -2.17
CA GLU A 20 -0.67 9.95 -1.60
C GLU A 20 -0.25 8.48 -1.74
N THR A 21 0.26 8.12 -2.91
CA THR A 21 0.71 6.76 -3.17
C THR A 21 1.88 6.39 -2.24
N SER A 22 2.78 7.33 -1.98
CA SER A 22 3.88 7.10 -1.04
C SER A 22 3.37 6.77 0.36
N LEU A 23 2.35 7.47 0.82
CA LEU A 23 1.76 7.20 2.13
C LEU A 23 1.14 5.81 2.16
N ARG A 24 0.44 5.41 1.10
CA ARG A 24 -0.17 4.09 1.03
C ARG A 24 0.88 2.98 1.02
N VAL A 25 2.01 3.20 0.32
CA VAL A 25 3.11 2.23 0.32
C VAL A 25 3.66 2.04 1.73
N LEU A 26 3.88 3.14 2.46
CA LEU A 26 4.34 3.05 3.84
C LEU A 26 3.37 2.28 4.71
N LEU A 27 2.09 2.58 4.60
CA LEU A 27 1.06 1.90 5.39
C LEU A 27 0.99 0.41 5.07
N THR A 28 1.09 0.07 3.80
CA THR A 28 1.09 -1.34 3.37
C THR A 28 2.26 -2.10 3.96
N LEU A 29 3.46 -1.53 3.88
CA LEU A 29 4.64 -2.18 4.43
C LEU A 29 4.56 -2.34 5.94
N ARG A 30 3.96 -1.35 6.61
CA ARG A 30 3.79 -1.44 8.06
C ARG A 30 2.79 -2.52 8.45
N VAL A 31 1.66 -2.59 7.74
CA VAL A 31 0.63 -3.60 8.03
C VAL A 31 1.16 -5.00 7.80
N PHE A 32 1.86 -5.23 6.70
CA PHE A 32 2.38 -6.56 6.38
C PHE A 32 3.58 -6.95 7.23
N GLY A 33 4.40 -5.98 7.63
CA GLY A 33 5.53 -6.22 8.52
C GLY A 33 6.61 -7.14 7.97
N GLU A 34 6.75 -7.21 6.66
CA GLU A 34 7.72 -8.09 6.01
C GLU A 34 8.32 -7.40 4.77
N ASN A 35 9.38 -7.97 4.25
CA ASN A 35 9.97 -7.50 2.99
C ASN A 35 9.03 -7.84 1.85
N MET A 36 8.77 -6.87 0.97
CA MET A 36 7.85 -7.04 -0.14
C MET A 36 8.49 -6.55 -1.44
N THR A 37 8.21 -7.25 -2.52
CA THR A 37 8.61 -6.80 -3.85
C THR A 37 7.71 -5.66 -4.31
N LEU A 38 8.18 -4.91 -5.31
CA LEU A 38 7.36 -3.86 -5.92
C LEU A 38 6.04 -4.42 -6.44
N ASP A 39 6.10 -5.57 -7.10
CA ASP A 39 4.89 -6.18 -7.64
C ASP A 39 3.88 -6.54 -6.55
N LYS A 40 4.36 -7.07 -5.44
CA LYS A 40 3.48 -7.42 -4.34
C LYS A 40 2.89 -6.16 -3.68
N ILE A 41 3.71 -5.14 -3.49
CA ILE A 41 3.23 -3.87 -2.92
C ILE A 41 2.14 -3.27 -3.82
N ALA A 42 2.39 -3.22 -5.12
CA ALA A 42 1.42 -2.66 -6.07
C ALA A 42 0.13 -3.48 -6.09
N ALA A 43 0.24 -4.81 -6.07
CA ALA A 43 -0.93 -5.67 -6.07
C ALA A 43 -1.75 -5.50 -4.79
N VAL A 44 -1.10 -5.43 -3.64
CA VAL A 44 -1.79 -5.25 -2.37
C VAL A 44 -2.47 -3.87 -2.30
N ASP A 45 -1.78 -2.82 -2.78
CA ASP A 45 -2.38 -1.49 -2.83
C ASP A 45 -3.63 -1.49 -3.70
N PHE A 46 -3.55 -2.13 -4.86
CA PHE A 46 -4.68 -2.23 -5.78
C PHE A 46 -5.85 -3.00 -5.14
N MET A 47 -5.55 -4.14 -4.51
CA MET A 47 -6.57 -4.93 -3.82
C MET A 47 -7.19 -4.17 -2.66
N THR A 48 -6.41 -3.35 -1.98
CA THR A 48 -6.90 -2.54 -0.86
C THR A 48 -7.89 -1.49 -1.35
N ILE A 49 -7.55 -0.81 -2.44
CA ILE A 49 -8.41 0.23 -2.99
C ILE A 49 -9.68 -0.36 -3.60
N TYR A 50 -9.57 -1.50 -4.27
CA TYR A 50 -10.68 -2.14 -4.97
C TYR A 50 -11.16 -3.40 -4.25
N ALA A 51 -11.19 -3.37 -2.92
CA ALA A 51 -11.50 -4.54 -2.10
C ALA A 51 -12.85 -5.17 -2.43
N LEU A 52 -13.84 -4.37 -2.84
CA LEU A 52 -15.14 -4.90 -3.27
C LEU A 52 -14.98 -5.82 -4.48
N ASN A 53 -14.16 -5.42 -5.44
CA ASN A 53 -13.98 -6.18 -6.68
C ASN A 53 -13.25 -7.49 -6.45
N PHE A 54 -12.52 -7.61 -5.34
CA PHE A 54 -11.79 -8.84 -4.98
C PHE A 54 -12.54 -9.66 -3.92
N GLY A 55 -13.78 -9.28 -3.60
CA GLY A 55 -14.58 -10.03 -2.63
C GLY A 55 -14.11 -9.91 -1.20
N ILE A 56 -13.34 -8.89 -0.89
CA ILE A 56 -12.75 -8.68 0.45
C ILE A 56 -13.63 -7.79 1.31
N SER A 57 -14.31 -6.84 0.69
CA SER A 57 -15.12 -5.85 1.40
C SER A 57 -16.42 -5.60 0.65
N SER A 58 -17.38 -4.96 1.32
CA SER A 58 -18.64 -4.57 0.71
C SER A 58 -18.56 -3.25 -0.04
N TYR A 59 -17.41 -2.58 -0.03
CA TYR A 59 -17.24 -1.30 -0.74
C TYR A 59 -15.78 -1.12 -1.15
N ASN A 60 -15.56 -0.20 -2.09
CA ASN A 60 -14.22 0.20 -2.50
C ASN A 60 -13.83 1.49 -1.80
N LEU A 61 -12.57 1.61 -1.43
CA LEU A 61 -12.06 2.70 -0.61
C LEU A 61 -12.23 4.06 -1.26
N ASN A 62 -11.96 4.17 -2.56
CA ASN A 62 -12.02 5.42 -3.31
C ASN A 62 -13.31 5.55 -4.13
N GLY A 63 -14.36 4.84 -3.74
CA GLY A 63 -15.63 4.85 -4.46
C GLY A 63 -15.82 3.58 -5.28
N ASN A 64 -17.06 3.37 -5.77
CA ASN A 64 -17.43 2.11 -6.40
C ASN A 64 -17.27 2.11 -7.92
N ASN A 65 -16.35 2.89 -8.44
CA ASN A 65 -16.03 2.85 -9.85
C ASN A 65 -15.28 1.56 -10.18
N GLY A 66 -15.62 0.95 -11.30
CA GLY A 66 -14.92 -0.24 -11.74
C GLY A 66 -13.46 0.08 -12.06
N PHE A 67 -12.64 -0.96 -12.11
CA PHE A 67 -11.26 -0.80 -12.48
C PHE A 67 -11.01 -1.32 -13.90
N SER A 68 -9.89 -0.91 -14.49
CA SER A 68 -9.45 -1.40 -15.80
C SER A 68 -7.98 -1.81 -15.72
N PHE A 69 -7.54 -2.60 -16.70
CA PHE A 69 -6.12 -3.01 -16.76
C PHE A 69 -5.19 -1.80 -16.95
N SER A 70 -5.63 -0.80 -17.72
CA SER A 70 -4.82 0.39 -17.92
C SER A 70 -4.66 1.17 -16.62
N GLU A 71 -5.69 1.20 -15.80
CA GLU A 71 -5.63 1.83 -14.48
C GLU A 71 -4.68 1.10 -13.55
N ALA A 72 -4.72 -0.23 -13.55
CA ALA A 72 -3.80 -1.03 -12.76
C ALA A 72 -2.35 -0.77 -13.16
N ALA A 73 -2.06 -0.70 -14.46
CA ALA A 73 -0.73 -0.41 -14.95
C ALA A 73 -0.25 0.98 -14.52
N SER A 74 -1.13 1.98 -14.59
CA SER A 74 -0.81 3.34 -14.17
C SER A 74 -0.51 3.40 -12.68
N LYS A 75 -1.28 2.69 -11.87
CA LYS A 75 -1.05 2.64 -10.43
C LYS A 75 0.26 1.94 -10.09
N ARG A 76 0.60 0.88 -10.81
CA ARG A 76 1.87 0.19 -10.60
C ARG A 76 3.05 1.09 -10.90
N ALA A 77 2.98 1.86 -11.98
CA ALA A 77 4.04 2.81 -12.33
C ALA A 77 4.21 3.87 -11.23
N LEU A 78 3.10 4.35 -10.70
CA LEU A 78 3.11 5.34 -9.63
C LEU A 78 3.71 4.77 -8.34
N VAL A 79 3.38 3.53 -8.02
CA VAL A 79 3.97 2.83 -6.87
C VAL A 79 5.49 2.74 -7.05
N GLY A 80 5.96 2.40 -8.24
CA GLY A 80 7.39 2.33 -8.52
C GLY A 80 8.11 3.65 -8.29
N LYS A 81 7.51 4.75 -8.75
CA LYS A 81 8.07 6.08 -8.49
C LYS A 81 8.10 6.41 -7.01
N SER A 82 7.03 6.08 -6.31
CA SER A 82 6.92 6.35 -4.88
C SER A 82 7.94 5.56 -4.09
N ILE A 83 8.16 4.30 -4.44
CA ILE A 83 9.16 3.47 -3.79
C ILE A 83 10.55 4.08 -3.94
N ARG A 84 10.90 4.53 -5.14
CA ARG A 84 12.22 5.15 -5.34
C ARG A 84 12.39 6.39 -4.46
N GLN A 85 11.36 7.22 -4.37
CA GLN A 85 11.43 8.42 -3.53
C GLN A 85 11.53 8.05 -2.05
N LEU A 86 10.77 7.06 -1.61
CA LEU A 86 10.79 6.63 -0.21
C LEU A 86 12.16 6.06 0.17
N VAL A 87 12.82 5.35 -0.73
CA VAL A 87 14.19 4.86 -0.49
C VAL A 87 15.14 6.05 -0.34
N LEU A 88 15.05 7.03 -1.24
CA LEU A 88 15.88 8.22 -1.16
C LEU A 88 15.67 9.00 0.14
N ASP A 89 14.43 9.02 0.63
CA ASP A 89 14.08 9.71 1.86
C ASP A 89 14.34 8.85 3.11
N ARG A 90 14.83 7.64 2.92
CA ARG A 90 15.17 6.70 4.01
C ARG A 90 13.98 6.27 4.85
N LEU A 91 12.80 6.32 4.28
CA LEU A 91 11.58 5.86 4.95
C LEU A 91 11.34 4.37 4.72
N ILE A 92 11.92 3.83 3.66
CA ILE A 92 11.99 2.39 3.43
C ILE A 92 13.41 2.03 3.02
N SER A 93 13.77 0.78 3.23
CA SER A 93 15.08 0.27 2.80
C SER A 93 14.89 -0.79 1.72
N ALA A 94 15.83 -0.84 0.78
CA ALA A 94 15.82 -1.79 -0.32
C ALA A 94 16.91 -2.84 -0.08
N THR A 95 16.55 -4.11 -0.28
CA THR A 95 17.50 -5.22 -0.21
C THR A 95 17.49 -5.94 -1.53
N GLN A 96 18.67 -6.14 -2.11
CA GLN A 96 18.80 -6.89 -3.35
C GLN A 96 19.00 -8.36 -3.04
N ASN A 97 18.28 -9.23 -3.73
CA ASN A 97 18.48 -10.66 -3.63
C ASN A 97 18.38 -11.27 -5.04
N ARG A 98 18.41 -12.60 -5.12
CA ARG A 98 18.41 -13.29 -6.43
C ARG A 98 17.19 -12.98 -7.28
N SER A 99 16.06 -12.73 -6.65
CA SER A 99 14.81 -12.44 -7.38
C SER A 99 14.61 -10.95 -7.65
N GLY A 100 15.55 -10.09 -7.27
CA GLY A 100 15.45 -8.67 -7.45
C GLY A 100 15.44 -7.94 -6.11
N PHE A 101 14.75 -6.81 -6.06
CA PHE A 101 14.69 -5.99 -4.85
C PHE A 101 13.46 -6.31 -4.02
N THR A 102 13.65 -6.30 -2.70
CA THR A 102 12.55 -6.27 -1.74
C THR A 102 12.70 -5.04 -0.87
N TYR A 103 11.60 -4.61 -0.27
CA TYR A 103 11.54 -3.35 0.48
C TYR A 103 10.89 -3.60 1.82
N GLU A 104 11.39 -2.89 2.83
CA GLU A 104 10.77 -2.92 4.15
C GLU A 104 10.77 -1.51 4.75
N ILE A 105 9.86 -1.27 5.67
CA ILE A 105 9.74 0.03 6.32
C ILE A 105 10.87 0.20 7.33
N THR A 106 11.40 1.43 7.42
CA THR A 106 12.40 1.78 8.43
C THR A 106 11.71 2.30 9.69
N ALA A 107 12.49 2.50 10.76
CA ALA A 107 11.97 3.12 11.97
C ALA A 107 11.42 4.53 11.68
N GLN A 108 12.11 5.27 10.80
CA GLN A 108 11.65 6.60 10.39
C GLN A 108 10.35 6.52 9.62
N GLY A 109 10.22 5.53 8.74
CA GLY A 109 8.97 5.31 8.01
C GLY A 109 7.82 4.96 8.94
N ALA A 110 8.07 4.12 9.93
CA ALA A 110 7.05 3.78 10.92
C ALA A 110 6.61 5.01 11.70
N GLN A 111 7.53 5.89 12.02
CA GLN A 111 7.21 7.14 12.71
C GLN A 111 6.30 8.03 11.87
N VAL A 112 6.57 8.12 10.57
CA VAL A 112 5.68 8.86 9.67
C VAL A 112 4.28 8.27 9.71
N CYS A 113 4.15 6.95 9.68
CA CYS A 113 2.84 6.31 9.77
C CYS A 113 2.13 6.67 11.08
N ASP A 114 2.85 6.72 12.18
CA ASP A 114 2.26 7.08 13.47
C ASP A 114 1.73 8.52 13.49
N GLU A 115 2.29 9.38 12.67
CA GLU A 115 1.87 10.77 12.58
C GLU A 115 0.69 10.99 11.62
N LEU A 116 0.31 9.98 10.86
CA LEU A 116 -0.83 10.07 9.94
C LEU A 116 -2.11 9.82 10.72
N THR A 117 -2.93 10.88 10.84
CA THR A 117 -4.17 10.83 11.61
C THR A 117 -5.32 11.36 10.78
N SER A 118 -5.91 10.52 9.96
CA SER A 118 -7.08 10.89 9.17
C SER A 118 -7.99 9.69 9.06
N ASP A 119 -9.26 9.95 8.76
CA ASP A 119 -10.24 8.89 8.55
C ASP A 119 -9.82 8.01 7.39
N TYR A 120 -9.27 8.60 6.34
CA TYR A 120 -8.79 7.84 5.18
C TYR A 120 -7.65 6.90 5.56
N THR A 121 -6.72 7.39 6.37
CA THR A 121 -5.61 6.55 6.84
C THR A 121 -6.14 5.36 7.63
N ASP A 122 -7.07 5.59 8.54
CA ASP A 122 -7.64 4.53 9.36
C ASP A 122 -8.38 3.51 8.48
N GLU A 123 -9.14 3.97 7.50
CA GLU A 123 -9.85 3.09 6.59
C GLU A 123 -8.88 2.28 5.72
N TYR A 124 -7.82 2.93 5.24
CA TYR A 124 -6.82 2.24 4.42
C TYR A 124 -6.13 1.14 5.23
N VAL A 125 -5.76 1.43 6.47
CA VAL A 125 -5.11 0.44 7.34
C VAL A 125 -6.06 -0.74 7.59
N ALA A 126 -7.31 -0.46 7.93
CA ALA A 126 -8.29 -1.52 8.17
C ALA A 126 -8.50 -2.40 6.94
N MET A 127 -8.61 -1.76 5.77
CA MET A 127 -8.81 -2.48 4.52
C MET A 127 -7.55 -3.28 4.13
N SER A 128 -6.37 -2.72 4.36
CA SER A 128 -5.11 -3.40 4.10
C SER A 128 -4.94 -4.63 5.01
N GLN A 129 -5.37 -4.53 6.26
CA GLN A 129 -5.38 -5.67 7.17
C GLN A 129 -6.33 -6.76 6.68
N ALA A 130 -7.46 -6.38 6.12
CA ALA A 130 -8.40 -7.35 5.55
C ALA A 130 -7.79 -8.06 4.34
N VAL A 131 -7.06 -7.32 3.50
CA VAL A 131 -6.32 -7.91 2.37
C VAL A 131 -5.26 -8.90 2.88
N TYR A 132 -4.53 -8.53 3.90
CA TYR A 132 -3.52 -9.40 4.50
C TYR A 132 -4.13 -10.72 4.94
N LYS A 133 -5.23 -10.66 5.67
CA LYS A 133 -5.93 -11.87 6.13
C LYS A 133 -6.46 -12.70 4.97
N HIS A 134 -6.97 -12.05 3.95
CA HIS A 134 -7.48 -12.72 2.76
C HIS A 134 -6.37 -13.52 2.07
N LEU A 135 -5.20 -12.91 1.90
CA LEU A 135 -4.05 -13.56 1.27
C LEU A 135 -3.50 -14.68 2.13
N GLU A 136 -3.48 -14.52 3.44
CA GLU A 136 -3.05 -15.59 4.35
C GLU A 136 -3.99 -16.80 4.28
N GLY A 137 -5.29 -16.55 4.26
CA GLY A 137 -6.27 -17.62 4.13
C GLY A 137 -6.07 -18.41 2.86
N LYS A 138 -5.82 -17.76 1.74
CA LYS A 138 -5.56 -18.43 0.47
C LYS A 138 -4.28 -19.24 0.51
N SER A 139 -3.24 -18.71 1.14
CA SER A 139 -1.97 -19.42 1.27
C SER A 139 -2.13 -20.70 2.07
N GLU A 140 -2.89 -20.67 3.16
CA GLU A 140 -3.14 -21.85 3.98
C GLU A 140 -3.96 -22.89 3.24
N ILE A 141 -4.97 -22.46 2.49
CA ILE A 141 -5.77 -23.38 1.67
C ILE A 141 -4.88 -24.04 0.62
N ALA A 142 -3.98 -23.30 0.00
CA ALA A 142 -3.04 -23.85 -0.97
C ALA A 142 -2.14 -24.91 -0.34
N LYS A 143 -1.67 -24.67 0.88
CA LYS A 143 -0.86 -25.64 1.62
C LYS A 143 -1.63 -26.92 1.92
N LEU A 144 -2.91 -26.78 2.25
CA LEU A 144 -3.73 -27.94 2.56
C LEU A 144 -4.02 -28.80 1.32
N ARG A 145 -3.99 -28.19 0.13
CA ARG A 145 -4.21 -28.90 -1.12
C ARG A 145 -2.96 -29.54 -1.70
N ALA A 146 -1.83 -29.12 -1.19
CA ALA A 146 -0.55 -29.70 -1.61
C ALA A 146 -0.30 -31.01 -0.88
#